data_b24020eea20b8b91dcf06d9d03f56591
#
_entry.id   b24020eea20b8b91dcf06d9d03f56591
#
_cell.length_a   1.000
_cell.length_b   1.000
_cell.length_c   1.000
_cell.angle_alpha   90.00
_cell.angle_beta   90.00
_cell.angle_gamma   90.00
#
_symmetry.space_group_name_H-M   'P 1'
#
loop_
_entity.id
_entity.type
_entity.pdbx_description
1 polymer ?
#
loop_
_entity_poly.entity_id
_entity_poly.type
_entity_poly.pdbx_seq_one_letter_code
_entity_poly.pdbx_strand_id
1 'polypeptide(L)'
;MPYEKIVSDSFDDMPTPFTYASDRLFALRGNKHKPVGLILLKNISEQMMLMTNYKRYKEMKLVACTNVFEKKPDVQFNACTFLLPDGTVVVVFRGTDDSLRGWKEDFDILTQDNIPSQKLATDYLEQAAQKFDGDIIVCGHSKGGYVAQYGALFCKKEVRDRIKCLYNNDGPGFSDYSFIETENYKEMLPKYKHFVPQSSFIGMLLCHDDDYEVIKSKRITGPLEHDLSTWQISGDEIKRESGLTDMGKFNDLIMYHIVDGLDESQKAALDRALTADLDGTGQVGLLDVKDNAIAAVKGLVSAHDKIDKATQNTLKEIFADLDKGIASTAQAVRKGEFKTVKQRIKK
;
A
#
# COMPACT_ATOMS: atom_id res chain seq x y z
N MET A 1 -9.73 -9.79 -3.34
CA MET A 1 -10.47 -11.08 -3.31
C MET A 1 -9.46 -12.21 -3.28
N PRO A 2 -9.69 -13.30 -2.55
CA PRO A 2 -8.74 -14.41 -2.40
C PRO A 2 -8.83 -15.38 -3.59
N TYR A 3 -8.45 -14.91 -4.77
CA TYR A 3 -8.49 -15.70 -6.01
C TYR A 3 -7.55 -16.92 -5.98
N GLU A 4 -6.50 -16.90 -5.15
CA GLU A 4 -5.59 -18.02 -4.91
C GLU A 4 -6.26 -19.29 -4.42
N LYS A 5 -7.53 -19.21 -3.97
CA LYS A 5 -8.35 -20.37 -3.62
C LYS A 5 -8.99 -21.08 -4.81
N ILE A 6 -8.96 -20.45 -5.98
CA ILE A 6 -9.64 -20.95 -7.21
C ILE A 6 -8.66 -21.04 -8.38
N VAL A 7 -7.73 -20.09 -8.46
CA VAL A 7 -6.77 -19.96 -9.55
C VAL A 7 -5.42 -20.45 -9.06
N SER A 8 -4.73 -21.25 -9.85
CA SER A 8 -3.36 -21.71 -9.56
C SER A 8 -2.39 -20.55 -9.45
N ASP A 9 -1.30 -20.76 -8.74
CA ASP A 9 -0.16 -19.84 -8.62
C ASP A 9 0.85 -19.96 -9.78
N SER A 10 0.65 -20.90 -10.69
CA SER A 10 1.53 -21.13 -11.86
C SER A 10 1.10 -20.31 -13.07
N PHE A 11 2.07 -19.71 -13.73
CA PHE A 11 1.89 -19.10 -15.07
C PHE A 11 1.74 -20.14 -16.19
N ASP A 12 2.09 -21.40 -15.96
CA ASP A 12 2.01 -22.48 -16.96
C ASP A 12 0.61 -23.12 -17.02
N ASP A 13 -0.21 -22.88 -16.03
CA ASP A 13 -1.56 -23.39 -16.01
C ASP A 13 -2.52 -22.59 -16.91
N MET A 14 -3.61 -23.23 -17.29
CA MET A 14 -4.63 -22.61 -18.14
C MET A 14 -5.28 -21.41 -17.42
N PRO A 15 -5.34 -20.25 -18.07
CA PRO A 15 -5.99 -19.07 -17.47
C PRO A 15 -7.47 -19.34 -17.16
N THR A 16 -7.88 -19.03 -15.94
CA THR A 16 -9.23 -19.22 -15.43
C THR A 16 -10.14 -18.05 -15.81
N PRO A 17 -11.32 -18.27 -16.43
CA PRO A 17 -12.26 -17.19 -16.72
C PRO A 17 -12.66 -16.42 -15.45
N PHE A 18 -12.70 -15.09 -15.53
CA PHE A 18 -13.07 -14.22 -14.40
C PHE A 18 -14.46 -14.54 -13.84
N THR A 19 -15.42 -14.79 -14.72
CA THR A 19 -16.79 -15.17 -14.31
C THR A 19 -16.80 -16.46 -13.50
N TYR A 20 -16.09 -17.49 -13.96
CA TYR A 20 -15.98 -18.75 -13.22
C TYR A 20 -15.30 -18.56 -11.85
N ALA A 21 -14.16 -17.85 -11.81
CA ALA A 21 -13.46 -17.60 -10.56
C ALA A 21 -14.34 -16.82 -9.56
N SER A 22 -15.09 -15.83 -10.05
CA SER A 22 -16.00 -15.02 -9.23
C SER A 22 -17.15 -15.85 -8.66
N ASP A 23 -17.81 -16.65 -9.47
CA ASP A 23 -18.90 -17.54 -9.04
C ASP A 23 -18.42 -18.56 -8.00
N ARG A 24 -17.24 -19.16 -8.24
CA ARG A 24 -16.67 -20.15 -7.29
C ARG A 24 -16.29 -19.50 -5.96
N LEU A 25 -15.67 -18.30 -5.98
CA LEU A 25 -15.37 -17.57 -4.76
C LEU A 25 -16.63 -17.17 -4.00
N PHE A 26 -17.66 -16.72 -4.70
CA PHE A 26 -18.92 -16.36 -4.08
C PHE A 26 -19.59 -17.59 -3.42
N ALA A 27 -19.57 -18.73 -4.10
CA ALA A 27 -20.07 -20.00 -3.56
C ALA A 27 -19.27 -20.46 -2.32
N LEU A 28 -17.94 -20.37 -2.34
CA LEU A 28 -17.09 -20.69 -1.17
C LEU A 28 -17.38 -19.80 0.05
N ARG A 29 -17.89 -18.59 -0.18
CA ARG A 29 -18.32 -17.67 0.87
C ARG A 29 -19.77 -17.90 1.32
N GLY A 30 -20.40 -18.98 0.89
CA GLY A 30 -21.77 -19.36 1.22
C GLY A 30 -22.83 -18.49 0.53
N ASN A 31 -22.54 -17.99 -0.68
CA ASN A 31 -23.40 -17.12 -1.49
C ASN A 31 -23.85 -15.86 -0.72
N LYS A 32 -22.95 -15.27 0.07
CA LYS A 32 -23.23 -14.09 0.90
C LYS A 32 -22.29 -12.95 0.54
N HIS A 33 -22.84 -11.75 0.47
CA HIS A 33 -22.09 -10.49 0.36
C HIS A 33 -21.45 -10.14 1.70
N LYS A 34 -20.41 -10.91 2.09
CA LYS A 34 -19.65 -10.66 3.31
C LYS A 34 -18.48 -9.71 3.02
N PRO A 35 -18.14 -8.80 3.93
CA PRO A 35 -16.92 -8.03 3.83
C PRO A 35 -15.70 -8.95 3.64
N VAL A 36 -14.69 -8.49 2.90
CA VAL A 36 -13.46 -9.25 2.65
C VAL A 36 -12.40 -8.93 3.70
N GLY A 37 -12.49 -7.80 4.35
CA GLY A 37 -11.64 -7.38 5.46
C GLY A 37 -12.47 -6.88 6.63
N LEU A 38 -11.82 -6.64 7.76
CA LEU A 38 -12.48 -6.12 8.96
C LEU A 38 -12.93 -4.66 8.79
N ILE A 39 -12.15 -3.87 8.04
CA ILE A 39 -12.30 -2.42 8.00
C ILE A 39 -12.59 -1.90 6.59
N LEU A 40 -11.90 -2.43 5.59
CA LEU A 40 -11.90 -1.92 4.23
C LEU A 40 -12.70 -2.82 3.30
N LEU A 41 -13.17 -2.24 2.18
CA LEU A 41 -13.77 -2.95 1.05
C LEU A 41 -15.00 -3.79 1.41
N LYS A 42 -15.91 -3.22 2.20
CA LYS A 42 -17.14 -3.91 2.64
C LYS A 42 -17.96 -4.49 1.49
N ASN A 43 -18.00 -3.81 0.36
CA ASN A 43 -18.86 -4.17 -0.79
C ASN A 43 -18.10 -4.85 -1.94
N ILE A 44 -16.83 -5.24 -1.75
CA ILE A 44 -16.01 -5.78 -2.84
C ILE A 44 -16.58 -7.06 -3.45
N SER A 45 -17.20 -7.92 -2.63
CA SER A 45 -17.85 -9.16 -3.13
C SER A 45 -19.05 -8.85 -4.03
N GLU A 46 -19.83 -7.84 -3.69
CA GLU A 46 -20.94 -7.38 -4.52
C GLU A 46 -20.44 -6.75 -5.82
N GLN A 47 -19.45 -5.89 -5.74
CA GLN A 47 -18.82 -5.28 -6.92
C GLN A 47 -18.24 -6.34 -7.85
N MET A 48 -17.56 -7.36 -7.32
CA MET A 48 -17.04 -8.47 -8.10
C MET A 48 -18.16 -9.19 -8.86
N MET A 49 -19.29 -9.49 -8.21
CA MET A 49 -20.43 -10.15 -8.85
C MET A 49 -21.09 -9.25 -9.90
N LEU A 50 -21.19 -7.94 -9.64
CA LEU A 50 -21.66 -6.99 -10.63
C LEU A 50 -20.76 -6.92 -11.87
N MET A 51 -19.44 -6.94 -11.69
CA MET A 51 -18.48 -6.91 -12.80
C MET A 51 -18.66 -8.08 -13.77
N THR A 52 -19.08 -9.27 -13.30
CA THR A 52 -19.30 -10.43 -14.17
C THR A 52 -20.40 -10.19 -15.23
N ASN A 53 -21.28 -9.22 -15.01
CA ASN A 53 -22.36 -8.86 -15.93
C ASN A 53 -21.95 -7.84 -17.00
N TYR A 54 -20.79 -7.20 -16.86
CA TYR A 54 -20.35 -6.17 -17.80
C TYR A 54 -19.41 -6.76 -18.84
N LYS A 55 -19.66 -6.44 -20.13
CA LYS A 55 -18.85 -6.89 -21.27
C LYS A 55 -17.35 -6.63 -21.05
N ARG A 56 -16.99 -5.49 -20.48
CA ARG A 56 -15.61 -5.08 -20.21
C ARG A 56 -14.83 -6.10 -19.37
N TYR A 57 -15.49 -6.77 -18.41
CA TYR A 57 -14.84 -7.68 -17.45
C TYR A 57 -15.15 -9.14 -17.70
N LYS A 58 -16.25 -9.43 -18.40
CA LYS A 58 -16.77 -10.76 -18.62
C LYS A 58 -15.78 -11.71 -19.31
N GLU A 59 -14.99 -11.17 -20.21
CA GLU A 59 -14.04 -11.93 -21.05
C GLU A 59 -12.63 -11.97 -20.45
N MET A 60 -12.39 -11.30 -19.31
CA MET A 60 -11.10 -11.37 -18.61
C MET A 60 -10.82 -12.79 -18.12
N LYS A 61 -9.54 -13.12 -18.02
CA LYS A 61 -9.07 -14.38 -17.41
C LYS A 61 -8.06 -14.06 -16.32
N LEU A 62 -7.96 -14.93 -15.34
CA LEU A 62 -6.99 -14.86 -14.25
C LEU A 62 -5.97 -15.97 -14.39
N VAL A 63 -4.73 -15.69 -14.01
CA VAL A 63 -3.64 -16.67 -13.99
C VAL A 63 -2.66 -16.31 -12.88
N ALA A 64 -1.96 -17.31 -12.38
CA ALA A 64 -0.89 -17.17 -11.39
C ALA A 64 -1.29 -16.34 -10.15
N CYS A 65 -2.43 -16.66 -9.54
CA CYS A 65 -2.85 -16.00 -8.31
C CYS A 65 -2.10 -16.58 -7.12
N THR A 66 -0.97 -15.97 -6.79
CA THR A 66 -0.06 -16.44 -5.74
C THR A 66 -0.40 -15.87 -4.36
N ASN A 67 -0.07 -16.63 -3.32
CA ASN A 67 -0.19 -16.23 -1.93
C ASN A 67 0.98 -16.81 -1.13
N VAL A 68 2.01 -15.99 -0.90
CA VAL A 68 3.16 -16.36 -0.08
C VAL A 68 2.91 -15.87 1.35
N PHE A 69 3.00 -16.81 2.30
CA PHE A 69 2.75 -16.56 3.70
C PHE A 69 3.74 -17.35 4.55
N GLU A 70 4.86 -16.70 4.91
CA GLU A 70 5.99 -17.34 5.61
C GLU A 70 6.22 -16.69 6.98
N LYS A 71 6.84 -17.46 7.90
CA LYS A 71 7.14 -17.03 9.28
C LYS A 71 8.56 -16.51 9.48
N LYS A 72 9.49 -16.91 8.62
CA LYS A 72 10.92 -16.57 8.77
C LYS A 72 11.56 -16.50 7.38
N PRO A 73 11.79 -15.31 6.83
CA PRO A 73 11.31 -14.00 7.32
C PRO A 73 9.78 -13.91 7.30
N ASP A 74 9.21 -12.95 8.05
CA ASP A 74 7.78 -12.71 7.97
C ASP A 74 7.42 -12.12 6.60
N VAL A 75 6.57 -12.82 5.86
CA VAL A 75 6.13 -12.44 4.50
C VAL A 75 4.63 -12.63 4.37
N GLN A 76 3.96 -11.60 3.89
CA GLN A 76 2.60 -11.69 3.39
C GLN A 76 2.55 -11.04 2.01
N PHE A 77 2.69 -11.83 0.97
CA PHE A 77 2.71 -11.36 -0.41
C PHE A 77 1.59 -12.02 -1.21
N ASN A 78 0.85 -11.22 -1.96
CA ASN A 78 -0.16 -11.74 -2.89
C ASN A 78 -0.08 -10.99 -4.22
N ALA A 79 -0.14 -11.74 -5.30
CA ALA A 79 -0.26 -11.19 -6.64
C ALA A 79 -1.25 -12.01 -7.47
N CYS A 80 -1.87 -11.39 -8.44
CA CYS A 80 -2.71 -12.06 -9.43
C CYS A 80 -2.61 -11.34 -10.76
N THR A 81 -2.50 -12.08 -11.86
CA THR A 81 -2.46 -11.54 -13.21
C THR A 81 -3.81 -11.70 -13.89
N PHE A 82 -4.31 -10.60 -14.45
CA PHE A 82 -5.50 -10.60 -15.30
C PHE A 82 -5.09 -10.41 -16.75
N LEU A 83 -5.64 -11.23 -17.62
CA LEU A 83 -5.48 -11.13 -19.06
C LEU A 83 -6.74 -10.50 -19.66
N LEU A 84 -6.59 -9.35 -20.32
CA LEU A 84 -7.68 -8.67 -20.99
C LEU A 84 -7.88 -9.25 -22.42
N PRO A 85 -9.07 -9.07 -23.02
CA PRO A 85 -9.36 -9.60 -24.34
C PRO A 85 -8.46 -9.05 -25.47
N ASP A 86 -7.90 -7.85 -25.29
CA ASP A 86 -6.97 -7.21 -26.23
C ASP A 86 -5.51 -7.67 -26.06
N GLY A 87 -5.26 -8.61 -25.17
CA GLY A 87 -3.92 -9.12 -24.87
C GLY A 87 -3.18 -8.35 -23.78
N THR A 88 -3.75 -7.27 -23.23
CA THR A 88 -3.13 -6.53 -22.12
C THR A 88 -3.00 -7.41 -20.88
N VAL A 89 -1.84 -7.38 -20.25
CA VAL A 89 -1.50 -8.11 -19.03
C VAL A 89 -1.59 -7.16 -17.84
N VAL A 90 -2.54 -7.39 -16.92
CA VAL A 90 -2.71 -6.55 -15.73
C VAL A 90 -2.19 -7.31 -14.51
N VAL A 91 -1.06 -6.88 -13.99
CA VAL A 91 -0.44 -7.45 -12.77
C VAL A 91 -0.92 -6.66 -11.56
N VAL A 92 -1.59 -7.35 -10.65
CA VAL A 92 -2.20 -6.74 -9.45
C VAL A 92 -1.52 -7.28 -8.22
N PHE A 93 -0.94 -6.40 -7.41
CA PHE A 93 -0.42 -6.72 -6.09
C PHE A 93 -1.45 -6.34 -5.03
N ARG A 94 -1.78 -7.29 -4.17
CA ARG A 94 -2.74 -7.09 -3.08
C ARG A 94 -2.03 -6.47 -1.89
N GLY A 95 -2.69 -5.51 -1.25
CA GLY A 95 -2.25 -4.92 0.02
C GLY A 95 -2.36 -5.90 1.19
N THR A 96 -2.04 -5.39 2.36
CA THR A 96 -2.06 -6.13 3.63
C THR A 96 -3.42 -6.77 3.87
N ASP A 97 -3.40 -8.02 4.30
CA ASP A 97 -4.57 -8.67 4.86
C ASP A 97 -4.70 -8.38 6.37
N ASP A 98 -5.79 -8.85 7.00
CA ASP A 98 -6.01 -8.65 8.44
C ASP A 98 -5.13 -9.55 9.33
N SER A 99 -4.10 -10.20 8.79
CA SER A 99 -3.20 -11.06 9.54
C SER A 99 -2.13 -10.27 10.29
N LEU A 100 -1.72 -10.80 11.44
CA LEU A 100 -0.61 -10.24 12.22
C LEU A 100 0.69 -10.12 11.42
N ARG A 101 0.91 -11.03 10.45
CA ARG A 101 2.09 -10.99 9.58
C ARG A 101 2.05 -9.90 8.55
N GLY A 102 0.86 -9.68 7.96
CA GLY A 102 0.68 -8.55 7.07
C GLY A 102 1.05 -7.25 7.77
N TRP A 103 0.58 -7.07 8.99
CA TRP A 103 0.91 -5.91 9.82
C TRP A 103 2.39 -5.83 10.19
N LYS A 104 3.03 -6.98 10.50
CA LYS A 104 4.46 -6.98 10.81
C LYS A 104 5.29 -6.57 9.60
N GLU A 105 5.02 -7.11 8.42
CA GLU A 105 5.70 -6.68 7.20
C GLU A 105 5.43 -5.22 6.85
N ASP A 106 4.23 -4.67 7.19
CA ASP A 106 3.97 -3.23 7.06
C ASP A 106 4.87 -2.39 8.00
N PHE A 107 5.15 -2.88 9.20
CA PHE A 107 6.12 -2.24 10.09
C PHE A 107 7.56 -2.41 9.61
N ASP A 108 7.90 -3.57 9.02
CA ASP A 108 9.20 -3.79 8.40
C ASP A 108 9.46 -2.78 7.26
N ILE A 109 8.44 -2.39 6.49
CA ILE A 109 8.56 -1.31 5.49
C ILE A 109 9.00 0.02 6.14
N LEU A 110 8.56 0.30 7.37
CA LEU A 110 8.91 1.54 8.08
C LEU A 110 10.34 1.52 8.64
N THR A 111 10.90 0.35 8.88
CA THR A 111 12.14 0.17 9.67
C THR A 111 13.28 -0.49 8.90
N GLN A 112 13.00 -1.13 7.76
CA GLN A 112 13.97 -1.86 6.96
C GLN A 112 14.03 -1.35 5.52
N ASP A 113 15.24 -1.27 4.96
CA ASP A 113 15.44 -0.84 3.58
C ASP A 113 14.93 -1.87 2.56
N ASN A 114 14.92 -3.14 2.94
CA ASN A 114 14.52 -4.23 2.06
C ASN A 114 13.59 -5.20 2.78
N ILE A 115 12.43 -5.45 2.17
CA ILE A 115 11.49 -6.49 2.60
C ILE A 115 11.36 -7.58 1.55
N PRO A 116 11.05 -8.84 1.93
CA PRO A 116 10.94 -9.94 0.98
C PRO A 116 9.93 -9.70 -0.15
N SER A 117 8.82 -9.01 0.13
CA SER A 117 7.79 -8.71 -0.87
C SER A 117 8.29 -7.86 -2.04
N GLN A 118 9.36 -7.07 -1.88
CA GLN A 118 9.98 -6.32 -2.97
C GLN A 118 10.55 -7.26 -4.04
N LYS A 119 11.34 -8.24 -3.61
CA LYS A 119 11.92 -9.24 -4.54
C LYS A 119 10.82 -10.09 -5.17
N LEU A 120 9.86 -10.54 -4.38
CA LEU A 120 8.73 -11.33 -4.89
C LEU A 120 7.93 -10.57 -5.95
N ALA A 121 7.72 -9.26 -5.78
CA ALA A 121 7.03 -8.43 -6.75
C ALA A 121 7.81 -8.32 -8.07
N THR A 122 9.13 -8.12 -7.99
CA THR A 122 10.01 -8.06 -9.16
C THR A 122 10.00 -9.39 -9.91
N ASP A 123 10.23 -10.51 -9.19
CA ASP A 123 10.26 -11.85 -9.77
C ASP A 123 8.91 -12.21 -10.42
N TYR A 124 7.80 -11.90 -9.76
CA TYR A 124 6.46 -12.16 -10.28
C TYR A 124 6.17 -11.38 -11.56
N LEU A 125 6.51 -10.09 -11.58
CA LEU A 125 6.33 -9.24 -12.76
C LEU A 125 7.17 -9.71 -13.94
N GLU A 126 8.41 -10.12 -13.71
CA GLU A 126 9.30 -10.68 -14.73
C GLU A 126 8.77 -12.01 -15.29
N GLN A 127 8.25 -12.89 -14.44
CA GLN A 127 7.61 -14.14 -14.88
C GLN A 127 6.36 -13.87 -15.72
N ALA A 128 5.50 -12.93 -15.31
CA ALA A 128 4.34 -12.53 -16.11
C ALA A 128 4.76 -12.00 -17.49
N ALA A 129 5.79 -11.16 -17.53
CA ALA A 129 6.32 -10.60 -18.76
C ALA A 129 6.98 -11.65 -19.66
N GLN A 130 7.62 -12.67 -19.08
CA GLN A 130 8.21 -13.78 -19.83
C GLN A 130 7.13 -14.68 -20.46
N LYS A 131 6.00 -14.84 -19.76
CA LYS A 131 4.93 -15.73 -20.21
C LYS A 131 4.01 -15.10 -21.24
N PHE A 132 3.80 -13.80 -21.19
CA PHE A 132 2.84 -13.09 -22.04
C PHE A 132 3.50 -11.90 -22.74
N ASP A 133 3.25 -11.74 -24.05
CA ASP A 133 3.88 -10.71 -24.88
C ASP A 133 3.14 -9.36 -24.89
N GLY A 134 1.96 -9.26 -24.28
CA GLY A 134 1.13 -8.06 -24.28
C GLY A 134 1.74 -6.86 -23.53
N ASP A 135 1.14 -5.69 -23.73
CA ASP A 135 1.40 -4.51 -22.91
C ASP A 135 1.06 -4.79 -21.44
N ILE A 136 1.83 -4.22 -20.52
CA ILE A 136 1.69 -4.50 -19.09
C ILE A 136 1.11 -3.29 -18.37
N ILE A 137 0.12 -3.53 -17.52
CA ILE A 137 -0.36 -2.59 -16.51
C ILE A 137 -0.01 -3.18 -15.15
N VAL A 138 0.62 -2.41 -14.29
CA VAL A 138 0.95 -2.81 -12.92
C VAL A 138 0.13 -1.98 -11.97
N CYS A 139 -0.50 -2.60 -10.96
CA CYS A 139 -1.28 -1.86 -10.00
C CYS A 139 -1.33 -2.52 -8.61
N GLY A 140 -1.58 -1.69 -7.62
CA GLY A 140 -1.80 -2.12 -6.25
C GLY A 140 -2.43 -1.02 -5.39
N HIS A 141 -2.87 -1.41 -4.20
CA HIS A 141 -3.44 -0.52 -3.19
C HIS A 141 -2.75 -0.77 -1.85
N SER A 142 -2.48 0.28 -1.09
CA SER A 142 -1.80 0.17 0.21
C SER A 142 -0.40 -0.43 0.05
N LYS A 143 0.01 -1.41 0.86
CA LYS A 143 1.23 -2.19 0.63
C LYS A 143 1.32 -2.74 -0.80
N GLY A 144 0.20 -3.14 -1.40
CA GLY A 144 0.17 -3.56 -2.80
C GLY A 144 0.60 -2.46 -3.77
N GLY A 145 0.29 -1.19 -3.48
CA GLY A 145 0.78 -0.03 -4.24
C GLY A 145 2.29 0.15 -4.12
N TYR A 146 2.81 0.01 -2.91
CA TYR A 146 4.25 0.03 -2.62
C TYR A 146 5.01 -1.06 -3.41
N VAL A 147 4.58 -2.32 -3.32
CA VAL A 147 5.27 -3.41 -4.03
C VAL A 147 5.07 -3.35 -5.53
N ALA A 148 3.94 -2.80 -6.01
CA ALA A 148 3.71 -2.51 -7.43
C ALA A 148 4.71 -1.48 -7.96
N GLN A 149 4.92 -0.40 -7.22
CA GLN A 149 5.90 0.62 -7.55
C GLN A 149 7.32 0.06 -7.54
N TYR A 150 7.68 -0.69 -6.49
CA TYR A 150 9.00 -1.33 -6.41
C TYR A 150 9.25 -2.29 -7.59
N GLY A 151 8.32 -3.22 -7.83
CA GLY A 151 8.42 -4.18 -8.93
C GLY A 151 8.58 -3.51 -10.29
N ALA A 152 7.79 -2.45 -10.55
CA ALA A 152 7.86 -1.72 -11.81
C ALA A 152 9.16 -0.93 -11.98
N LEU A 153 9.72 -0.37 -10.92
CA LEU A 153 10.97 0.40 -10.99
C LEU A 153 12.21 -0.49 -11.09
N PHE A 154 12.21 -1.63 -10.41
CA PHE A 154 13.42 -2.45 -10.24
C PHE A 154 13.41 -3.77 -11.03
N CYS A 155 12.37 -4.04 -11.83
CA CYS A 155 12.41 -5.13 -12.81
C CYS A 155 13.41 -4.84 -13.94
N LYS A 156 13.71 -5.87 -14.75
CA LYS A 156 14.55 -5.74 -15.92
C LYS A 156 14.01 -4.69 -16.88
N LYS A 157 14.93 -4.00 -17.58
CA LYS A 157 14.57 -2.91 -18.48
C LYS A 157 13.59 -3.34 -19.58
N GLU A 158 13.79 -4.50 -20.16
CA GLU A 158 12.90 -5.06 -21.19
C GLU A 158 11.46 -5.28 -20.70
N VAL A 159 11.28 -5.57 -19.41
CA VAL A 159 9.96 -5.67 -18.79
C VAL A 159 9.38 -4.28 -18.53
N ARG A 160 10.21 -3.37 -17.98
CA ARG A 160 9.82 -1.99 -17.69
C ARG A 160 9.38 -1.22 -18.93
N ASP A 161 10.03 -1.45 -20.08
CA ASP A 161 9.69 -0.83 -21.36
C ASP A 161 8.28 -1.21 -21.82
N ARG A 162 7.81 -2.42 -21.49
CA ARG A 162 6.45 -2.91 -21.80
C ARG A 162 5.37 -2.40 -20.85
N ILE A 163 5.75 -1.82 -19.70
CA ILE A 163 4.78 -1.23 -18.78
C ILE A 163 4.19 0.03 -19.41
N LYS A 164 2.88 0.05 -19.63
CA LYS A 164 2.14 1.21 -20.15
C LYS A 164 1.60 2.10 -19.05
N CYS A 165 1.27 1.51 -17.91
CA CYS A 165 0.79 2.26 -16.78
C CYS A 165 1.13 1.55 -15.47
N LEU A 166 1.55 2.32 -14.48
CA LEU A 166 1.73 1.91 -13.09
C LEU A 166 0.74 2.68 -12.23
N TYR A 167 -0.16 1.97 -11.56
CA TYR A 167 -1.10 2.54 -10.59
C TYR A 167 -0.67 2.22 -9.17
N ASN A 168 -0.27 3.23 -8.42
CA ASN A 168 -0.12 3.18 -6.97
C ASN A 168 -1.34 3.87 -6.35
N ASN A 169 -2.20 3.09 -5.68
CA ASN A 169 -3.39 3.62 -5.05
C ASN A 169 -3.14 3.71 -3.54
N ASP A 170 -2.81 4.89 -3.06
CA ASP A 170 -2.58 5.20 -1.64
C ASP A 170 -1.58 4.26 -0.95
N GLY A 171 -0.53 3.86 -1.68
CA GLY A 171 0.59 3.10 -1.12
C GLY A 171 1.65 4.02 -0.53
N PRO A 172 2.38 3.57 0.51
CA PRO A 172 3.47 4.35 1.10
C PRO A 172 4.66 4.51 0.14
N GLY A 173 5.56 5.43 0.48
CA GLY A 173 6.84 5.61 -0.19
C GLY A 173 7.90 4.56 0.19
N PHE A 174 9.16 4.83 -0.11
CA PHE A 174 10.31 3.98 0.22
C PHE A 174 11.03 4.45 1.48
N SER A 175 12.05 3.71 1.91
CA SER A 175 12.85 4.05 3.11
C SER A 175 13.69 5.31 2.94
N ASP A 176 14.02 5.71 1.70
CA ASP A 176 14.78 6.92 1.36
C ASP A 176 14.31 7.53 0.04
N TYR A 177 14.79 8.77 -0.24
CA TYR A 177 14.45 9.52 -1.45
C TYR A 177 15.32 9.17 -2.66
N SER A 178 16.28 8.25 -2.57
CA SER A 178 17.23 7.97 -3.66
C SER A 178 16.56 7.46 -4.93
N PHE A 179 15.42 6.80 -4.79
CA PHE A 179 14.65 6.27 -5.93
C PHE A 179 14.23 7.37 -6.92
N ILE A 180 13.94 8.60 -6.46
CA ILE A 180 13.50 9.73 -7.30
C ILE A 180 14.59 10.14 -8.29
N GLU A 181 15.87 9.99 -7.90
CA GLU A 181 17.01 10.35 -8.72
C GLU A 181 17.37 9.26 -9.74
N THR A 182 16.81 8.06 -9.62
CA THR A 182 17.10 6.95 -10.55
C THR A 182 16.55 7.20 -11.95
N GLU A 183 17.27 6.73 -12.97
CA GLU A 183 16.77 6.76 -14.35
C GLU A 183 15.49 5.92 -14.50
N ASN A 184 15.38 4.82 -13.75
CA ASN A 184 14.19 3.97 -13.75
C ASN A 184 12.93 4.74 -13.35
N TYR A 185 13.02 5.57 -12.30
CA TYR A 185 11.91 6.42 -11.86
C TYR A 185 11.57 7.47 -12.93
N LYS A 186 12.57 8.15 -13.47
CA LYS A 186 12.37 9.17 -14.52
C LYS A 186 11.74 8.58 -15.79
N GLU A 187 12.15 7.38 -16.21
CA GLU A 187 11.54 6.64 -17.33
C GLU A 187 10.09 6.22 -17.02
N MET A 188 9.80 5.88 -15.76
CA MET A 188 8.46 5.43 -15.36
C MET A 188 7.49 6.61 -15.15
N LEU A 189 7.96 7.78 -14.78
CA LEU A 189 7.14 8.94 -14.39
C LEU A 189 6.02 9.28 -15.38
N PRO A 190 6.21 9.28 -16.71
CA PRO A 190 5.12 9.53 -17.66
C PRO A 190 4.01 8.48 -17.65
N LYS A 191 4.28 7.29 -17.11
CA LYS A 191 3.37 6.14 -17.04
C LYS A 191 2.85 5.91 -15.62
N TYR A 192 3.34 6.68 -14.64
CA TYR A 192 3.02 6.54 -13.22
C TYR A 192 1.78 7.33 -12.85
N LYS A 193 0.86 6.65 -12.17
CA LYS A 193 -0.36 7.21 -11.62
C LYS A 193 -0.41 6.89 -10.14
N HIS A 194 0.00 7.84 -9.33
CA HIS A 194 -0.08 7.76 -7.88
C HIS A 194 -1.30 8.53 -7.41
N PHE A 195 -2.29 7.82 -6.88
CA PHE A 195 -3.51 8.40 -6.36
C PHE A 195 -3.51 8.38 -4.84
N VAL A 196 -3.72 9.53 -4.22
CA VAL A 196 -3.83 9.67 -2.76
C VAL A 196 -5.12 10.40 -2.40
N PRO A 197 -5.90 9.95 -1.42
CA PRO A 197 -7.08 10.70 -0.98
C PRO A 197 -6.67 12.02 -0.31
N GLN A 198 -7.59 12.97 -0.28
CA GLN A 198 -7.32 14.37 0.10
C GLN A 198 -6.75 14.57 1.52
N SER A 199 -7.00 13.64 2.43
CA SER A 199 -6.41 13.65 3.79
C SER A 199 -5.62 12.36 4.05
N SER A 200 -4.98 11.81 3.01
CA SER A 200 -4.24 10.55 3.10
C SER A 200 -3.31 10.53 4.31
N PHE A 201 -3.27 9.36 4.94
CA PHE A 201 -2.28 9.02 5.94
C PHE A 201 -1.29 7.98 5.37
N ILE A 202 -1.80 6.91 4.76
CA ILE A 202 -0.94 5.81 4.27
C ILE A 202 -0.07 6.24 3.10
N GLY A 203 -0.64 6.93 2.10
CA GLY A 203 0.12 7.42 0.95
C GLY A 203 1.15 8.52 1.30
N MET A 204 1.06 9.08 2.52
CA MET A 204 2.01 10.07 3.04
C MET A 204 3.07 9.44 3.96
N LEU A 205 3.04 8.12 4.15
CA LEU A 205 4.07 7.42 4.92
C LEU A 205 5.38 7.34 4.13
N LEU A 206 6.51 7.45 4.83
CA LEU A 206 7.86 7.28 4.28
C LEU A 206 8.24 8.34 3.23
N CYS A 207 9.26 8.03 2.45
CA CYS A 207 9.79 8.89 1.41
C CYS A 207 8.97 8.68 0.13
N HIS A 208 7.84 9.36 0.02
CA HIS A 208 7.04 9.40 -1.21
C HIS A 208 7.49 10.51 -2.16
N ASP A 209 7.06 10.45 -3.40
CA ASP A 209 7.27 11.53 -4.38
C ASP A 209 6.17 12.61 -4.30
N ASP A 210 6.38 13.73 -5.01
CA ASP A 210 5.36 14.78 -5.19
C ASP A 210 4.47 14.54 -6.43
N ASP A 211 4.70 13.47 -7.18
CA ASP A 211 4.04 13.21 -8.46
C ASP A 211 2.74 12.40 -8.25
N TYR A 212 1.95 12.79 -7.25
CA TYR A 212 0.65 12.19 -6.95
C TYR A 212 -0.51 13.10 -7.37
N GLU A 213 -1.64 12.46 -7.68
CA GLU A 213 -2.92 13.11 -7.93
C GLU A 213 -3.82 12.97 -6.69
N VAL A 214 -4.32 14.09 -6.18
CA VAL A 214 -5.19 14.08 -5.00
C VAL A 214 -6.62 13.71 -5.39
N ILE A 215 -7.14 12.64 -4.78
CA ILE A 215 -8.45 12.08 -5.07
C ILE A 215 -9.47 12.54 -4.03
N LYS A 216 -10.66 12.91 -4.53
CA LYS A 216 -11.79 13.25 -3.67
C LYS A 216 -12.39 12.01 -3.03
N SER A 217 -12.38 11.94 -1.70
CA SER A 217 -13.10 10.91 -0.93
C SER A 217 -14.44 11.43 -0.42
N LYS A 218 -15.40 10.53 -0.17
CA LYS A 218 -16.63 10.81 0.58
C LYS A 218 -16.38 10.95 2.08
N ARG A 219 -15.26 10.42 2.58
CA ARG A 219 -14.80 10.56 3.94
C ARG A 219 -13.86 11.76 4.01
N ILE A 220 -13.70 12.33 5.18
CA ILE A 220 -12.82 13.47 5.45
C ILE A 220 -11.91 13.21 6.64
N THR A 221 -11.76 11.94 7.01
CA THR A 221 -10.98 11.52 8.18
C THR A 221 -9.96 10.47 7.76
N GLY A 222 -8.73 10.93 7.52
CA GLY A 222 -7.48 10.17 7.33
C GLY A 222 -7.60 8.67 6.99
N PRO A 223 -7.49 7.77 7.95
CA PRO A 223 -7.45 6.33 7.67
C PRO A 223 -8.70 5.76 6.96
N LEU A 224 -9.88 6.38 7.14
CA LEU A 224 -11.10 5.92 6.46
C LEU A 224 -11.14 6.31 4.98
N GLU A 225 -10.32 7.27 4.55
CA GLU A 225 -10.19 7.63 3.13
C GLU A 225 -9.36 6.61 2.34
N HIS A 226 -8.59 5.78 3.06
CA HIS A 226 -7.80 4.70 2.47
C HIS A 226 -8.66 3.63 1.78
N ASP A 227 -9.93 3.49 2.15
CA ASP A 227 -10.86 2.58 1.47
C ASP A 227 -11.24 3.13 0.09
N LEU A 228 -10.80 2.46 -0.98
CA LEU A 228 -11.09 2.80 -2.37
C LEU A 228 -12.60 2.98 -2.65
N SER A 229 -13.47 2.29 -1.89
CA SER A 229 -14.93 2.41 -2.04
C SER A 229 -15.48 3.79 -1.64
N THR A 230 -14.67 4.57 -0.94
CA THR A 230 -15.00 5.95 -0.53
C THR A 230 -14.61 6.98 -1.59
N TRP A 231 -13.77 6.62 -2.55
CA TRP A 231 -13.32 7.50 -3.61
C TRP A 231 -14.47 7.86 -4.55
N GLN A 232 -14.55 9.12 -4.90
CA GLN A 232 -15.66 9.60 -5.71
C GLN A 232 -15.36 9.45 -7.20
N ILE A 233 -16.35 8.93 -7.92
CA ILE A 233 -16.31 8.74 -9.38
C ILE A 233 -17.38 9.62 -10.00
N SER A 234 -17.12 10.18 -11.17
CA SER A 234 -18.05 10.93 -11.99
C SER A 234 -17.94 10.43 -13.44
N GLY A 235 -18.98 9.72 -13.89
CA GLY A 235 -18.89 9.01 -15.17
C GLY A 235 -17.84 7.88 -15.09
N ASP A 236 -16.83 7.96 -15.93
CA ASP A 236 -15.70 7.03 -16.01
C ASP A 236 -14.40 7.57 -15.38
N GLU A 237 -14.46 8.74 -14.74
CA GLU A 237 -13.30 9.39 -14.15
C GLU A 237 -13.36 9.43 -12.62
N ILE A 238 -12.21 9.25 -11.98
CA ILE A 238 -12.02 9.51 -10.55
C ILE A 238 -12.00 11.03 -10.34
N LYS A 239 -12.82 11.53 -9.39
CA LYS A 239 -12.80 12.95 -9.04
C LYS A 239 -11.53 13.33 -8.33
N ARG A 240 -10.93 14.41 -8.79
CA ARG A 240 -9.69 14.97 -8.25
C ARG A 240 -9.95 16.21 -7.41
N GLU A 241 -9.07 16.51 -6.50
CA GLU A 241 -8.96 17.76 -5.75
C GLU A 241 -7.70 18.52 -6.17
N SER A 242 -7.66 19.81 -5.93
CA SER A 242 -6.51 20.65 -6.29
C SER A 242 -5.27 20.43 -5.41
N GLY A 243 -5.41 19.70 -4.30
CA GLY A 243 -4.32 19.40 -3.36
C GLY A 243 -4.85 18.79 -2.06
N LEU A 244 -3.91 18.42 -1.20
CA LEU A 244 -4.21 17.87 0.12
C LEU A 244 -4.95 18.89 0.99
N THR A 245 -5.83 18.38 1.86
CA THR A 245 -6.38 19.17 2.97
C THR A 245 -5.29 19.54 3.97
N ASP A 246 -5.59 20.43 4.91
CA ASP A 246 -4.64 20.76 5.97
C ASP A 246 -4.27 19.53 6.82
N MET A 247 -5.19 18.57 6.98
CA MET A 247 -4.91 17.29 7.63
C MET A 247 -3.96 16.44 6.79
N GLY A 248 -4.15 16.35 5.47
CA GLY A 248 -3.23 15.63 4.58
C GLY A 248 -1.83 16.23 4.59
N LYS A 249 -1.72 17.56 4.53
CA LYS A 249 -0.43 18.28 4.66
C LYS A 249 0.21 18.05 6.03
N PHE A 250 -0.58 18.02 7.07
CA PHE A 250 -0.11 17.72 8.43
C PHE A 250 0.44 16.29 8.50
N ASN A 251 -0.29 15.31 7.95
CA ASN A 251 0.15 13.92 7.90
C ASN A 251 1.49 13.77 7.17
N ASP A 252 1.62 14.38 5.97
CA ASP A 252 2.86 14.37 5.20
C ASP A 252 4.06 14.96 6.00
N LEU A 253 3.89 16.14 6.58
CA LEU A 253 4.96 16.78 7.34
C LEU A 253 5.35 16.01 8.61
N ILE A 254 4.37 15.42 9.31
CA ILE A 254 4.66 14.61 10.50
C ILE A 254 5.41 13.33 10.12
N MET A 255 4.99 12.66 9.03
CA MET A 255 5.69 11.47 8.57
C MET A 255 7.11 11.78 8.10
N TYR A 256 7.30 12.90 7.40
CA TYR A 256 8.64 13.38 7.05
C TYR A 256 9.53 13.55 8.31
N HIS A 257 9.01 14.19 9.37
CA HIS A 257 9.78 14.37 10.61
C HIS A 257 10.07 13.05 11.34
N ILE A 258 9.16 12.08 11.27
CA ILE A 258 9.37 10.76 11.87
C ILE A 258 10.43 9.97 11.11
N VAL A 259 10.33 9.89 9.80
CA VAL A 259 11.19 9.03 8.97
C VAL A 259 12.59 9.64 8.83
N ASP A 260 12.67 10.93 8.54
CA ASP A 260 13.95 11.65 8.34
C ASP A 260 14.68 11.96 9.66
N GLY A 261 13.95 11.90 10.78
CA GLY A 261 14.48 12.18 12.13
C GLY A 261 14.99 10.96 12.90
N LEU A 262 14.70 9.73 12.46
CA LEU A 262 15.09 8.51 13.18
C LEU A 262 16.44 7.98 12.72
N ASP A 263 17.39 7.83 13.65
CA ASP A 263 18.61 7.07 13.42
C ASP A 263 18.34 5.54 13.44
N GLU A 264 19.35 4.75 13.04
CA GLU A 264 19.23 3.28 12.95
C GLU A 264 18.91 2.62 14.31
N SER A 265 19.40 3.19 15.42
CA SER A 265 19.09 2.71 16.77
C SER A 265 17.63 2.97 17.13
N GLN A 266 17.11 4.11 16.74
CA GLN A 266 15.72 4.53 16.93
C GLN A 266 14.76 3.70 16.07
N LYS A 267 15.08 3.46 14.81
CA LYS A 267 14.34 2.54 13.92
C LYS A 267 14.27 1.14 14.52
N ALA A 268 15.42 0.60 14.96
CA ALA A 268 15.47 -0.72 15.61
C ALA A 268 14.70 -0.77 16.93
N ALA A 269 14.63 0.31 17.69
CA ALA A 269 13.84 0.38 18.92
C ALA A 269 12.33 0.40 18.59
N LEU A 270 11.93 1.12 17.56
CA LEU A 270 10.56 1.17 17.07
C LEU A 270 10.12 -0.22 16.56
N ASP A 271 10.93 -0.89 15.77
CA ASP A 271 10.68 -2.24 15.27
C ASP A 271 10.48 -3.24 16.41
N ARG A 272 11.38 -3.26 17.40
CA ARG A 272 11.23 -4.13 18.59
C ARG A 272 9.93 -3.88 19.33
N ALA A 273 9.53 -2.63 19.48
CA ALA A 273 8.31 -2.27 20.17
C ALA A 273 7.06 -2.75 19.43
N LEU A 274 6.99 -2.48 18.14
CA LEU A 274 5.88 -2.87 17.28
C LEU A 274 5.76 -4.41 17.18
N THR A 275 6.91 -5.11 17.05
CA THR A 275 6.95 -6.57 17.00
C THR A 275 6.54 -7.21 18.33
N ALA A 276 6.98 -6.67 19.47
CA ALA A 276 6.64 -7.20 20.79
C ALA A 276 5.13 -7.15 21.09
N ASP A 277 4.45 -6.15 20.55
CA ASP A 277 2.99 -6.03 20.68
C ASP A 277 2.25 -7.07 19.86
N LEU A 278 2.66 -7.28 18.63
CA LEU A 278 2.06 -8.28 17.74
C LEU A 278 2.17 -9.71 18.31
N ASP A 279 3.27 -10.04 18.96
CA ASP A 279 3.50 -11.37 19.61
C ASP A 279 2.66 -11.56 20.88
N GLY A 280 2.17 -10.47 21.51
CA GLY A 280 1.55 -10.51 22.84
C GLY A 280 0.02 -10.51 22.88
N THR A 281 -0.65 -9.82 21.99
CA THR A 281 -2.09 -9.54 22.10
C THR A 281 -2.94 -10.08 20.97
N GLY A 282 -2.37 -10.32 19.79
CA GLY A 282 -3.13 -10.78 18.63
C GLY A 282 -4.19 -9.78 18.11
N GLN A 283 -4.25 -8.58 18.66
CA GLN A 283 -5.29 -7.58 18.37
C GLN A 283 -4.76 -6.15 18.31
N VAL A 284 -3.75 -5.90 17.49
CA VAL A 284 -3.53 -4.51 17.06
C VAL A 284 -4.55 -4.21 15.98
N GLY A 285 -5.65 -3.59 16.37
CA GLY A 285 -6.71 -3.24 15.43
C GLY A 285 -6.43 -1.90 14.78
N LEU A 286 -6.51 -1.82 13.46
CA LEU A 286 -6.73 -0.55 12.73
C LEU A 286 -7.89 0.27 13.35
N LEU A 287 -8.71 -0.33 14.19
CA LEU A 287 -9.79 0.33 14.92
C LEU A 287 -9.25 1.38 15.91
N ASP A 288 -8.07 1.15 16.49
CA ASP A 288 -7.44 2.08 17.43
C ASP A 288 -6.71 3.21 16.70
N VAL A 289 -6.34 3.00 15.43
CA VAL A 289 -5.73 4.01 14.55
C VAL A 289 -6.76 4.99 13.97
N LYS A 290 -8.06 4.68 14.06
CA LYS A 290 -9.14 5.47 13.43
C LYS A 290 -9.16 6.96 13.80
N ASP A 291 -8.87 7.28 15.05
CA ASP A 291 -9.07 8.64 15.56
C ASP A 291 -7.76 9.42 15.68
N ASN A 292 -6.62 8.74 15.84
CA ASN A 292 -5.31 9.37 15.89
C ASN A 292 -4.18 8.32 15.76
N ALA A 293 -3.60 8.19 14.57
CA ALA A 293 -2.52 7.24 14.29
C ALA A 293 -1.31 7.42 15.24
N ILE A 294 -0.97 8.66 15.58
CA ILE A 294 0.14 8.97 16.51
C ILE A 294 -0.19 8.50 17.93
N ALA A 295 -1.43 8.73 18.38
CA ALA A 295 -1.87 8.26 19.69
C ALA A 295 -1.93 6.73 19.75
N ALA A 296 -2.31 6.07 18.65
CA ALA A 296 -2.28 4.62 18.54
C ALA A 296 -0.86 4.06 18.63
N VAL A 297 0.10 4.61 17.89
CA VAL A 297 1.52 4.22 17.99
C VAL A 297 2.06 4.48 19.38
N LYS A 298 1.78 5.64 20.00
CA LYS A 298 2.15 5.93 21.38
C LYS A 298 1.51 4.96 22.37
N GLY A 299 0.25 4.60 22.19
CA GLY A 299 -0.49 3.65 23.02
C GLY A 299 0.09 2.24 22.92
N LEU A 300 0.38 1.77 21.72
CA LEU A 300 1.03 0.51 21.44
C LEU A 300 2.37 0.39 22.19
N VAL A 301 3.18 1.43 22.09
CA VAL A 301 4.52 1.48 22.71
C VAL A 301 4.45 1.66 24.22
N SER A 302 3.45 2.38 24.75
CA SER A 302 3.31 2.64 26.21
C SER A 302 2.79 1.45 26.99
N ALA A 303 2.15 0.48 26.33
CA ALA A 303 1.44 -0.63 26.98
C ALA A 303 2.34 -1.82 27.37
N HIS A 304 3.68 -1.76 27.14
CA HIS A 304 4.50 -2.97 27.20
C HIS A 304 5.45 -3.09 28.36
N ASP A 305 5.08 -3.99 29.30
CA ASP A 305 5.98 -4.63 30.27
C ASP A 305 7.04 -5.56 29.63
N LYS A 306 6.94 -5.81 28.31
CA LYS A 306 7.79 -6.75 27.54
C LYS A 306 8.97 -6.09 26.86
N ILE A 307 9.01 -4.76 26.77
CA ILE A 307 10.09 -4.02 26.10
C ILE A 307 11.18 -3.71 27.14
N ASP A 308 12.45 -3.97 26.79
CA ASP A 308 13.57 -3.64 27.65
C ASP A 308 13.67 -2.13 27.92
N LYS A 309 14.31 -1.79 29.05
CA LYS A 309 14.37 -0.40 29.54
C LYS A 309 15.12 0.56 28.59
N ALA A 310 16.09 0.05 27.83
CA ALA A 310 16.84 0.86 26.86
C ALA A 310 15.90 1.25 25.71
N THR A 311 15.20 0.29 25.13
CA THR A 311 14.18 0.52 24.09
C THR A 311 13.11 1.49 24.58
N GLN A 312 12.57 1.33 25.82
CA GLN A 312 11.60 2.27 26.39
C GLN A 312 12.13 3.71 26.47
N ASN A 313 13.39 3.91 26.83
CA ASN A 313 13.98 5.24 26.90
C ASN A 313 14.13 5.87 25.49
N THR A 314 14.63 5.11 24.53
CA THR A 314 14.72 5.56 23.12
C THR A 314 13.36 5.97 22.56
N LEU A 315 12.32 5.20 22.85
CA LEU A 315 10.96 5.52 22.43
C LEU A 315 10.42 6.81 23.07
N LYS A 316 10.74 7.06 24.35
CA LYS A 316 10.39 8.33 25.00
C LYS A 316 11.05 9.54 24.32
N GLU A 317 12.30 9.40 23.90
CA GLU A 317 13.02 10.43 23.14
C GLU A 317 12.36 10.68 21.78
N ILE A 318 12.08 9.61 21.02
CA ILE A 318 11.35 9.70 19.75
C ILE A 318 10.01 10.42 19.94
N PHE A 319 9.23 10.07 20.95
CA PHE A 319 7.94 10.72 21.20
C PHE A 319 8.04 12.17 21.67
N ALA A 320 9.07 12.50 22.45
CA ALA A 320 9.30 13.89 22.85
C ALA A 320 9.65 14.77 21.65
N ASP A 321 10.46 14.27 20.72
CA ASP A 321 10.81 14.98 19.50
C ASP A 321 9.63 15.04 18.51
N LEU A 322 8.84 13.98 18.43
CA LEU A 322 7.59 13.98 17.67
C LEU A 322 6.59 15.02 18.21
N ASP A 323 6.45 15.17 19.53
CA ASP A 323 5.55 16.18 20.13
C ASP A 323 5.99 17.61 19.78
N LYS A 324 7.30 17.88 19.75
CA LYS A 324 7.84 19.15 19.26
C LYS A 324 7.56 19.35 17.77
N GLY A 325 7.78 18.29 16.97
CA GLY A 325 7.47 18.24 15.54
C GLY A 325 6.00 18.53 15.25
N ILE A 326 5.08 17.93 15.99
CA ILE A 326 3.63 18.15 15.87
C ILE A 326 3.28 19.63 16.03
N ALA A 327 3.80 20.29 17.07
CA ALA A 327 3.51 21.71 17.33
C ALA A 327 4.03 22.61 16.21
N SER A 328 5.26 22.39 15.76
CA SER A 328 5.87 23.15 14.66
C SER A 328 5.16 22.94 13.33
N THR A 329 4.79 21.69 13.03
CA THR A 329 4.05 21.31 11.81
C THR A 329 2.66 21.95 11.78
N ALA A 330 1.91 21.87 12.87
CA ALA A 330 0.60 22.52 12.97
C ALA A 330 0.71 24.05 12.74
N GLN A 331 1.77 24.67 13.21
CA GLN A 331 2.03 26.09 12.97
C GLN A 331 2.37 26.36 11.49
N ALA A 332 3.24 25.55 10.86
CA ALA A 332 3.61 25.68 9.45
C ALA A 332 2.39 25.54 8.52
N VAL A 333 1.55 24.52 8.75
CA VAL A 333 0.32 24.33 7.97
C VAL A 333 -0.61 25.54 8.09
N ARG A 334 -0.83 26.05 9.32
CA ARG A 334 -1.67 27.25 9.56
C ARG A 334 -1.16 28.52 8.88
N LYS A 335 0.16 28.63 8.73
CA LYS A 335 0.82 29.75 8.05
C LYS A 335 0.89 29.57 6.53
N GLY A 336 0.47 28.43 5.99
CA GLY A 336 0.64 28.10 4.58
C GLY A 336 2.10 27.84 4.16
N GLU A 337 2.96 27.49 5.10
CA GLU A 337 4.40 27.22 4.89
C GLU A 337 4.67 25.77 4.49
N PHE A 338 3.71 25.11 3.83
CA PHE A 338 3.85 23.74 3.35
C PHE A 338 4.90 23.68 2.23
N LYS A 339 5.91 22.83 2.41
CA LYS A 339 6.94 22.54 1.41
C LYS A 339 6.71 21.17 0.82
N THR A 340 6.76 21.07 -0.50
CA THR A 340 6.71 19.78 -1.21
C THR A 340 7.99 18.98 -0.95
N VAL A 341 7.95 17.66 -1.25
CA VAL A 341 9.11 16.76 -1.14
C VAL A 341 10.29 17.34 -1.93
N LYS A 342 10.07 17.74 -3.19
CA LYS A 342 11.11 18.37 -4.04
C LYS A 342 11.74 19.64 -3.44
N GLN A 343 11.01 20.35 -2.58
CA GLN A 343 11.53 21.52 -1.87
C GLN A 343 12.25 21.17 -0.56
N ARG A 344 11.96 19.99 0.00
CA ARG A 344 12.60 19.49 1.24
C ARG A 344 13.94 18.84 0.96
N ILE A 345 14.03 17.98 -0.08
CA ILE A 345 15.25 17.23 -0.42
C ILE A 345 16.34 18.07 -1.14
N LYS A 346 16.02 19.26 -1.64
CA LYS A 346 16.99 20.18 -2.26
C LYS A 346 17.91 20.90 -1.26
N LYS A 347 17.92 20.51 0.00
CA LYS A 347 18.86 21.01 1.00
C LYS A 347 20.04 20.06 1.18
#